data_f607e43aee866293d0fe5cbca7a86f6e
#
_entry.id   f607e43aee866293d0fe5cbca7a86f6e
#
_cell.length_a   1.000
_cell.length_b   1.000
_cell.length_c   1.000
_cell.angle_alpha   90.00
_cell.angle_beta   90.00
_cell.angle_gamma   90.00
#
_symmetry.space_group_name_H-M   'P 1'
#
loop_
_entity.id
_entity.type
_entity.pdbx_description
1 polymer ?
#
loop_
_entity_poly.entity_id
_entity_poly.type
_entity_poly.pdbx_seq_one_letter_code
_entity_poly.pdbx_strand_id
1 'polypeptide(L)'
;MTWSVGLRAPAWRDLAADWCEHQGARALPIGRYRDPGLRPQTHRGEICPEVFAQVRSTLEQALTGAESDAFRTWLGALLTEPKEHLRLDPAEPPLTPAEFRNLWEARDLLLRHGWSRLLFCRGERDSDLLFANGKVHRLPKAEGPLLAFITDRRDLHFAQVAPHLGEPAALDLLCRLYNAGHYVFPD
;
A
#
# COMPACT_ATOMS: atom_id res chain seq x y z
N MET A 1 -12.04 -21.68 23.10
CA MET A 1 -11.72 -20.29 23.37
C MET A 1 -11.69 -19.55 22.04
N THR A 2 -12.62 -18.65 21.79
CA THR A 2 -12.74 -17.95 20.50
C THR A 2 -12.10 -16.57 20.65
N TRP A 3 -11.03 -16.30 19.89
CA TRP A 3 -10.42 -14.98 19.84
C TRP A 3 -11.03 -14.22 18.67
N SER A 4 -11.76 -13.14 18.94
CA SER A 4 -12.20 -12.21 17.89
C SER A 4 -11.24 -11.02 17.85
N VAL A 5 -10.51 -10.87 16.76
CA VAL A 5 -9.70 -9.67 16.51
C VAL A 5 -10.60 -8.69 15.77
N GLY A 6 -11.13 -7.71 16.51
CA GLY A 6 -11.87 -6.60 15.93
C GLY A 6 -10.88 -5.62 15.25
N LEU A 7 -10.86 -5.56 13.93
CA LEU A 7 -10.24 -4.46 13.21
C LEU A 7 -11.21 -3.28 13.23
N ARG A 8 -10.88 -2.21 13.96
CA ARG A 8 -11.60 -0.94 13.81
C ARG A 8 -11.25 -0.36 12.44
N ALA A 9 -12.27 -0.18 11.61
CA ALA A 9 -12.11 0.63 10.41
C ALA A 9 -11.69 2.06 10.82
N PRO A 10 -10.78 2.70 10.10
CA PRO A 10 -10.42 4.10 10.38
C PRO A 10 -11.64 5.01 10.26
N ALA A 11 -11.71 6.03 11.11
CA ALA A 11 -12.79 7.02 10.99
C ALA A 11 -12.62 7.84 9.71
N TRP A 12 -13.73 8.25 9.10
CA TRP A 12 -13.70 9.09 7.89
C TRP A 12 -12.90 10.37 8.06
N ARG A 13 -12.96 10.97 9.25
CA ARG A 13 -12.19 12.17 9.59
C ARG A 13 -10.68 11.88 9.55
N ASP A 14 -10.25 10.74 10.07
CA ASP A 14 -8.84 10.38 10.15
C ASP A 14 -8.30 10.04 8.75
N LEU A 15 -9.09 9.33 7.93
CA LEU A 15 -8.78 9.09 6.53
C LEU A 15 -8.64 10.39 5.73
N ALA A 16 -9.57 11.34 5.93
CA ALA A 16 -9.52 12.62 5.24
C ALA A 16 -8.29 13.43 5.65
N ALA A 17 -7.96 13.48 6.94
CA ALA A 17 -6.79 14.18 7.45
C ALA A 17 -5.49 13.59 6.90
N ASP A 18 -5.34 12.27 6.96
CA ASP A 18 -4.16 11.56 6.46
C ASP A 18 -3.99 11.72 4.93
N TRP A 19 -5.11 11.64 4.19
CA TRP A 19 -5.08 11.91 2.75
C TRP A 19 -4.67 13.35 2.43
N CYS A 20 -5.19 14.33 3.16
CA CYS A 20 -4.81 15.73 2.98
C CYS A 20 -3.31 15.95 3.29
N GLU A 21 -2.78 15.31 4.33
CA GLU A 21 -1.35 15.36 4.64
C GLU A 21 -0.52 14.71 3.53
N HIS A 22 -0.90 13.53 3.10
CA HIS A 22 -0.23 12.80 2.02
C HIS A 22 -0.21 13.60 0.71
N GLN A 23 -1.32 14.22 0.34
CA GLN A 23 -1.43 15.04 -0.87
C GLN A 23 -0.77 16.40 -0.70
N GLY A 24 -0.87 17.02 0.46
CA GLY A 24 -0.24 18.30 0.76
C GLY A 24 1.27 18.28 0.55
N ALA A 25 1.92 17.19 0.96
CA ALA A 25 3.35 17.00 0.75
C ALA A 25 3.75 16.84 -0.73
N ARG A 26 2.83 16.48 -1.62
CA ARG A 26 3.11 16.12 -3.03
C ARG A 26 2.58 17.14 -4.04
N ALA A 27 1.40 17.70 -3.80
CA ALA A 27 0.65 18.48 -4.78
C ALA A 27 0.60 19.98 -4.45
N LEU A 28 0.84 20.39 -3.21
CA LEU A 28 0.84 21.79 -2.84
C LEU A 28 2.16 22.49 -3.21
N PRO A 29 2.13 23.76 -3.60
CA PRO A 29 3.33 24.54 -3.87
C PRO A 29 4.26 24.57 -2.66
N ILE A 30 5.56 24.39 -2.89
CA ILE A 30 6.56 24.53 -1.84
C ILE A 30 6.68 26.01 -1.49
N GLY A 31 6.39 26.37 -0.24
CA GLY A 31 6.54 27.70 0.27
C GLY A 31 5.34 28.22 1.04
N ARG A 32 5.38 29.50 1.35
CA ARG A 32 4.28 30.17 2.05
C ARG A 32 3.29 30.76 1.06
N TYR A 33 2.04 30.80 1.45
CA TYR A 33 1.03 31.57 0.75
C TYR A 33 1.53 33.00 0.49
N ARG A 34 1.30 33.49 -0.72
CA ARG A 34 1.57 34.88 -1.10
C ARG A 34 0.30 35.47 -1.71
N ASP A 35 -0.06 36.67 -1.28
CA ASP A 35 -1.19 37.38 -1.84
C ASP A 35 -1.01 37.58 -3.34
N PRO A 36 -1.99 37.21 -4.17
CA PRO A 36 -1.95 37.47 -5.60
C PRO A 36 -2.18 38.96 -5.85
N GLY A 37 -1.15 39.65 -6.27
CA GLY A 37 -1.30 41.04 -6.77
C GLY A 37 -1.90 42.00 -5.77
N LEU A 38 -1.16 42.29 -4.68
CA LEU A 38 -1.51 43.29 -3.69
C LEU A 38 -1.96 44.58 -4.41
N ARG A 39 -3.25 44.88 -4.31
CA ARG A 39 -3.82 46.15 -4.70
C ARG A 39 -4.15 46.98 -3.46
N PRO A 40 -4.08 48.29 -3.50
CA PRO A 40 -4.57 49.13 -2.41
C PRO A 40 -6.02 48.79 -2.11
N GLN A 41 -6.30 48.40 -0.88
CA GLN A 41 -7.66 48.08 -0.42
C GLN A 41 -8.31 49.31 0.22
N THR A 42 -9.58 49.47 -0.01
CA THR A 42 -10.36 50.54 0.63
C THR A 42 -10.52 50.30 2.13
N HIS A 43 -10.66 49.04 2.52
CA HIS A 43 -10.80 48.63 3.91
C HIS A 43 -9.66 47.67 4.29
N ARG A 44 -8.85 48.06 5.30
CA ARG A 44 -7.65 47.27 5.70
C ARG A 44 -7.95 45.89 6.24
N GLY A 45 -9.14 45.61 6.71
CA GLY A 45 -9.56 44.32 7.26
C GLY A 45 -10.38 43.48 6.28
N GLU A 46 -10.54 43.88 5.04
CA GLU A 46 -11.30 43.14 4.04
C GLU A 46 -10.41 42.05 3.42
N ILE A 47 -10.93 40.84 3.35
CA ILE A 47 -10.31 39.75 2.56
C ILE A 47 -10.96 39.76 1.18
N CYS A 48 -10.19 40.10 0.16
CA CYS A 48 -10.74 40.20 -1.20
C CYS A 48 -11.18 38.83 -1.74
N PRO A 49 -12.22 38.81 -2.59
CA PRO A 49 -12.75 37.56 -3.16
C PRO A 49 -11.72 36.70 -3.90
N GLU A 50 -10.72 37.31 -4.50
CA GLU A 50 -9.64 36.68 -5.24
C GLU A 50 -8.79 35.77 -4.32
N VAL A 51 -8.57 36.18 -3.07
CA VAL A 51 -7.85 35.37 -2.07
C VAL A 51 -8.62 34.11 -1.77
N PHE A 52 -9.93 34.21 -1.53
CA PHE A 52 -10.77 33.03 -1.31
C PHE A 52 -10.75 32.09 -2.54
N ALA A 53 -10.89 32.64 -3.73
CA ALA A 53 -10.88 31.87 -4.97
C ALA A 53 -9.55 31.13 -5.18
N GLN A 54 -8.43 31.81 -4.94
CA GLN A 54 -7.10 31.23 -5.10
C GLN A 54 -6.84 30.12 -4.07
N VAL A 55 -7.08 30.38 -2.79
CA VAL A 55 -6.87 29.38 -1.73
C VAL A 55 -7.75 28.15 -1.98
N ARG A 56 -9.03 28.38 -2.27
CA ARG A 56 -9.97 27.32 -2.58
C ARG A 56 -9.52 26.49 -3.78
N SER A 57 -9.19 27.12 -4.90
CA SER A 57 -8.73 26.44 -6.13
C SER A 57 -7.47 25.63 -5.88
N THR A 58 -6.50 26.18 -5.13
CA THR A 58 -5.25 25.45 -4.78
C THR A 58 -5.54 24.20 -3.95
N LEU A 59 -6.43 24.30 -2.96
CA LEU A 59 -6.80 23.16 -2.13
C LEU A 59 -7.61 22.12 -2.92
N GLU A 60 -8.58 22.57 -3.73
CA GLU A 60 -9.36 21.68 -4.60
C GLU A 60 -8.46 20.92 -5.57
N GLN A 61 -7.51 21.60 -6.22
CA GLN A 61 -6.54 20.96 -7.11
C GLN A 61 -5.67 19.93 -6.39
N ALA A 62 -5.21 20.23 -5.18
CA ALA A 62 -4.43 19.28 -4.38
C ALA A 62 -5.23 18.03 -4.03
N LEU A 63 -6.51 18.17 -3.73
CA LEU A 63 -7.38 17.05 -3.34
C LEU A 63 -7.89 16.23 -4.53
N THR A 64 -8.21 16.88 -5.65
CA THR A 64 -8.84 16.24 -6.82
C THR A 64 -7.83 15.80 -7.88
N GLY A 65 -6.64 16.39 -7.90
CA GLY A 65 -5.57 16.06 -8.86
C GLY A 65 -4.85 14.74 -8.58
N ALA A 66 -5.29 13.98 -7.57
CA ALA A 66 -4.75 12.67 -7.30
C ALA A 66 -5.15 11.70 -8.41
N GLU A 67 -4.17 11.26 -9.19
CA GLU A 67 -4.36 10.09 -10.06
C GLU A 67 -4.93 8.95 -9.24
N SER A 68 -5.85 8.20 -9.82
CA SER A 68 -6.51 7.06 -9.16
C SER A 68 -5.50 6.04 -8.59
N ASP A 69 -4.36 5.87 -9.24
CA ASP A 69 -3.25 5.02 -8.80
C ASP A 69 -2.56 5.55 -7.53
N ALA A 70 -2.41 6.85 -7.37
CA ALA A 70 -1.83 7.44 -6.16
C ALA A 70 -2.75 7.22 -4.95
N PHE A 71 -4.05 7.42 -5.14
CA PHE A 71 -5.05 7.16 -4.10
C PHE A 71 -5.10 5.68 -3.69
N ARG A 72 -5.11 4.75 -4.66
CA ARG A 72 -5.08 3.30 -4.40
C ARG A 72 -3.82 2.90 -3.65
N THR A 73 -2.67 3.43 -4.07
CA THR A 73 -1.37 3.17 -3.45
C THR A 73 -1.35 3.62 -1.99
N TRP A 74 -1.81 4.85 -1.72
CA TRP A 74 -1.91 5.37 -0.37
C TRP A 74 -2.89 4.56 0.49
N LEU A 75 -4.11 4.35 0.02
CA LEU A 75 -5.14 3.66 0.80
C LEU A 75 -4.74 2.21 1.12
N GLY A 76 -4.20 1.48 0.14
CA GLY A 76 -3.76 0.11 0.35
C GLY A 76 -2.58 -0.02 1.31
N ALA A 77 -1.63 0.92 1.26
CA ALA A 77 -0.54 1.00 2.22
C ALA A 77 -1.07 1.26 3.64
N LEU A 78 -1.93 2.27 3.80
CA LEU A 78 -2.55 2.63 5.08
C LEU A 78 -3.34 1.46 5.69
N LEU A 79 -4.17 0.77 4.90
CA LEU A 79 -4.99 -0.35 5.39
C LEU A 79 -4.16 -1.57 5.80
N THR A 80 -2.95 -1.70 5.29
CA THR A 80 -2.03 -2.80 5.62
C THR A 80 -0.95 -2.40 6.61
N GLU A 81 -0.87 -1.14 7.01
CA GLU A 81 0.16 -0.66 7.94
C GLU A 81 0.15 -1.46 9.24
N PRO A 82 1.29 -2.04 9.66
CA PRO A 82 1.37 -2.79 10.90
C PRO A 82 1.32 -1.85 12.09
N LYS A 83 0.78 -2.32 13.20
CA LYS A 83 0.93 -1.61 14.47
C LYS A 83 2.40 -1.66 14.90
N GLU A 84 2.89 -0.61 15.58
CA GLU A 84 4.30 -0.46 15.97
C GLU A 84 4.92 -1.68 16.68
N HIS A 85 4.11 -2.40 17.47
CA HIS A 85 4.53 -3.58 18.22
C HIS A 85 4.40 -4.91 17.44
N LEU A 86 3.85 -4.88 16.22
CA LEU A 86 3.67 -6.07 15.36
C LEU A 86 4.66 -6.01 14.20
N ARG A 87 5.92 -6.29 14.49
CA ARG A 87 6.98 -6.35 13.48
C ARG A 87 7.23 -7.78 13.07
N LEU A 88 7.51 -7.97 11.78
CA LEU A 88 7.94 -9.24 11.23
C LEU A 88 9.46 -9.30 11.31
N ASP A 89 9.98 -10.47 11.65
CA ASP A 89 11.41 -10.74 11.61
C ASP A 89 11.79 -11.22 10.21
N PRO A 90 12.73 -10.55 9.52
CA PRO A 90 13.23 -11.00 8.22
C PRO A 90 13.88 -12.39 8.33
N ALA A 91 13.84 -13.16 7.25
CA ALA A 91 14.57 -14.42 7.18
C ALA A 91 16.09 -14.17 7.22
N GLU A 92 16.78 -14.93 8.06
CA GLU A 92 18.25 -14.88 8.19
C GLU A 92 18.84 -16.29 8.07
N PRO A 93 19.69 -16.52 7.04
CA PRO A 93 20.01 -15.62 5.92
C PRO A 93 18.85 -15.50 4.93
N PRO A 94 18.77 -14.40 4.15
CA PRO A 94 17.79 -14.28 3.08
C PRO A 94 18.09 -15.28 1.96
N LEU A 95 17.05 -15.86 1.37
CA LEU A 95 17.17 -16.83 0.27
C LEU A 95 17.13 -16.11 -1.09
N THR A 96 17.82 -16.67 -2.06
CA THR A 96 17.61 -16.37 -3.47
C THR A 96 16.31 -17.02 -3.96
N PRO A 97 15.71 -16.55 -5.07
CA PRO A 97 14.51 -17.18 -5.63
C PRO A 97 14.67 -18.68 -5.92
N ALA A 98 15.85 -19.12 -6.37
CA ALA A 98 16.13 -20.53 -6.64
C ALA A 98 16.20 -21.37 -5.37
N GLU A 99 16.89 -20.88 -4.34
CA GLU A 99 16.95 -21.56 -3.03
C GLU A 99 15.58 -21.61 -2.36
N PHE A 100 14.84 -20.51 -2.41
CA PHE A 100 13.48 -20.44 -1.89
C PHE A 100 12.56 -21.47 -2.57
N ARG A 101 12.61 -21.56 -3.90
CA ARG A 101 11.84 -22.54 -4.66
C ARG A 101 12.18 -23.97 -4.24
N ASN A 102 13.46 -24.32 -4.23
CA ASN A 102 13.92 -25.67 -3.87
C ASN A 102 13.48 -26.04 -2.45
N LEU A 103 13.61 -25.10 -1.51
CA LEU A 103 13.19 -25.31 -0.13
C LEU A 103 11.67 -25.50 -0.03
N TRP A 104 10.89 -24.72 -0.78
CA TRP A 104 9.43 -24.82 -0.78
C TRP A 104 8.94 -26.11 -1.43
N GLU A 105 9.56 -26.54 -2.53
CA GLU A 105 9.28 -27.86 -3.14
C GLU A 105 9.55 -29.02 -2.16
N ALA A 106 10.62 -28.92 -1.37
CA ALA A 106 10.98 -29.95 -0.41
C ALA A 106 10.08 -29.98 0.83
N ARG A 107 9.60 -28.82 1.29
CA ARG A 107 8.77 -28.70 2.50
C ARG A 107 7.26 -28.64 2.22
N ASP A 108 6.87 -28.42 0.97
CA ASP A 108 5.52 -28.25 0.45
C ASP A 108 4.73 -27.07 1.04
N LEU A 109 4.77 -26.87 2.35
CA LEU A 109 3.91 -25.92 3.06
C LEU A 109 4.64 -24.62 3.41
N LEU A 110 4.04 -23.50 3.02
CA LEU A 110 4.45 -22.15 3.39
C LEU A 110 3.29 -21.46 4.11
N LEU A 111 3.50 -21.01 5.33
CA LEU A 111 2.47 -20.41 6.18
C LEU A 111 2.62 -18.89 6.23
N ARG A 112 1.51 -18.16 6.06
CA ARG A 112 1.48 -16.72 6.26
C ARG A 112 1.60 -16.39 7.75
N HIS A 113 2.59 -15.56 8.10
CA HIS A 113 2.79 -15.10 9.48
C HIS A 113 1.55 -14.40 10.03
N GLY A 114 1.21 -14.61 11.30
CA GLY A 114 0.00 -14.09 11.92
C GLY A 114 -0.13 -12.56 11.91
N TRP A 115 0.98 -11.84 11.86
CA TRP A 115 1.05 -10.37 11.78
C TRP A 115 1.18 -9.85 10.36
N SER A 116 1.27 -10.71 9.37
CA SER A 116 1.29 -10.32 7.97
C SER A 116 -0.10 -9.90 7.49
N ARG A 117 -0.20 -8.68 6.98
CA ARG A 117 -1.40 -8.13 6.35
C ARG A 117 -1.15 -8.01 4.87
N LEU A 118 -1.90 -8.78 4.09
CA LEU A 118 -1.83 -8.74 2.63
C LEU A 118 -3.18 -8.30 2.08
N LEU A 119 -3.17 -7.28 1.24
CA LEU A 119 -4.29 -6.85 0.43
C LEU A 119 -3.82 -6.66 -1.02
N PHE A 120 -4.72 -6.73 -1.97
CA PHE A 120 -4.41 -6.36 -3.35
C PHE A 120 -5.53 -5.54 -3.96
N CYS A 121 -5.20 -4.76 -4.98
CA CYS A 121 -6.19 -4.16 -5.85
C CYS A 121 -5.76 -4.27 -7.31
N ARG A 122 -6.76 -4.33 -8.18
CA ARG A 122 -6.53 -4.32 -9.62
C ARG A 122 -6.21 -2.90 -10.07
N GLY A 123 -5.09 -2.74 -10.76
CA GLY A 123 -4.69 -1.47 -11.33
C GLY A 123 -5.49 -1.12 -12.59
N GLU A 124 -5.47 0.14 -12.98
CA GLU A 124 -6.17 0.61 -14.20
C GLU A 124 -5.39 0.30 -15.47
N ARG A 125 -4.05 0.31 -15.39
CA ARG A 125 -3.16 0.08 -16.53
C ARG A 125 -2.64 -1.37 -16.50
N ASP A 126 -1.38 -1.56 -16.76
CA ASP A 126 -0.77 -2.88 -17.00
C ASP A 126 -0.30 -3.60 -15.72
N SER A 127 -0.57 -3.05 -14.54
CA SER A 127 -0.11 -3.63 -13.29
C SER A 127 -1.19 -3.66 -12.22
N ASP A 128 -1.18 -4.72 -11.43
CA ASP A 128 -1.93 -4.85 -10.18
C ASP A 128 -1.02 -4.47 -8.99
N LEU A 129 -1.63 -4.11 -7.86
CA LEU A 129 -0.92 -3.70 -6.66
C LEU A 129 -1.15 -4.70 -5.54
N LEU A 130 -0.08 -5.20 -4.94
CA LEU A 130 -0.10 -5.93 -3.68
C LEU A 130 0.42 -5.03 -2.57
N PHE A 131 -0.27 -5.03 -1.46
CA PHE A 131 0.09 -4.31 -0.24
C PHE A 131 0.46 -5.33 0.84
N ALA A 132 1.65 -5.18 1.41
CA ALA A 132 2.18 -6.07 2.43
C ALA A 132 2.74 -5.24 3.59
N ASN A 133 2.03 -5.20 4.71
CA ASN A 133 2.39 -4.41 5.89
C ASN A 133 2.87 -2.97 5.54
N GLY A 134 2.05 -2.22 4.80
CA GLY A 134 2.32 -0.84 4.38
C GLY A 134 3.22 -0.71 3.15
N LYS A 135 3.89 -1.77 2.71
CA LYS A 135 4.73 -1.77 1.50
C LYS A 135 3.90 -2.11 0.25
N VAL A 136 4.23 -1.44 -0.85
CA VAL A 136 3.53 -1.60 -2.14
C VAL A 136 4.41 -2.35 -3.12
N HIS A 137 3.86 -3.41 -3.70
CA HIS A 137 4.49 -4.19 -4.77
C HIS A 137 3.64 -4.07 -6.03
N ARG A 138 4.27 -3.66 -7.14
CA ARG A 138 3.62 -3.59 -8.46
C ARG A 138 3.94 -4.87 -9.23
N LEU A 139 2.92 -5.50 -9.77
CA LEU A 139 3.05 -6.73 -10.55
C LEU A 139 2.30 -6.61 -11.87
N PRO A 140 2.79 -7.27 -12.93
CA PRO A 140 2.04 -7.38 -14.19
C PRO A 140 0.64 -7.95 -13.95
N LYS A 141 -0.34 -7.55 -14.75
CA LYS A 141 -1.73 -8.08 -14.65
C LYS A 141 -1.83 -9.59 -14.82
N ALA A 142 -0.88 -10.19 -15.51
CA ALA A 142 -0.79 -11.65 -15.65
C ALA A 142 -0.71 -12.36 -14.28
N GLU A 143 -0.18 -11.68 -13.25
CA GLU A 143 -0.05 -12.20 -11.89
C GLU A 143 -1.32 -12.01 -11.02
N GLY A 144 -2.36 -11.41 -11.56
CA GLY A 144 -3.61 -11.17 -10.82
C GLY A 144 -4.23 -12.42 -10.16
N PRO A 145 -4.24 -13.60 -10.82
CA PRO A 145 -4.69 -14.85 -10.19
C PRO A 145 -3.84 -15.26 -8.99
N LEU A 146 -2.51 -15.08 -9.05
CA LEU A 146 -1.61 -15.33 -7.92
C LEU A 146 -1.93 -14.41 -6.74
N LEU A 147 -2.15 -13.12 -7.00
CA LEU A 147 -2.45 -12.14 -5.94
C LEU A 147 -3.73 -12.51 -5.18
N ALA A 148 -4.79 -12.88 -5.88
CA ALA A 148 -6.02 -13.36 -5.25
C ALA A 148 -5.74 -14.63 -4.43
N PHE A 149 -5.00 -15.59 -4.99
CA PHE A 149 -4.70 -16.84 -4.33
C PHE A 149 -3.96 -16.64 -3.01
N ILE A 150 -2.90 -15.83 -3.00
CA ILE A 150 -2.05 -15.62 -1.80
C ILE A 150 -2.70 -14.69 -0.76
N THR A 151 -3.64 -13.83 -1.14
CA THR A 151 -4.35 -12.97 -0.17
C THR A 151 -5.51 -13.69 0.50
N ASP A 152 -6.17 -14.62 -0.20
CA ASP A 152 -7.31 -15.37 0.31
C ASP A 152 -6.90 -16.51 1.27
N ARG A 153 -5.66 -16.98 1.17
CA ARG A 153 -5.18 -18.16 1.90
C ARG A 153 -4.07 -17.79 2.89
N ARG A 154 -3.99 -18.57 3.95
CA ARG A 154 -2.90 -18.49 4.93
C ARG A 154 -1.84 -19.55 4.73
N ASP A 155 -2.23 -20.68 4.18
CA ASP A 155 -1.44 -21.85 3.86
C ASP A 155 -1.28 -21.96 2.35
N LEU A 156 -0.05 -22.05 1.89
CA LEU A 156 0.31 -22.17 0.49
C LEU A 156 1.08 -23.47 0.28
N HIS A 157 0.42 -24.46 -0.31
CA HIS A 157 1.07 -25.69 -0.76
C HIS A 157 1.74 -25.47 -2.11
N PHE A 158 2.99 -25.93 -2.26
CA PHE A 158 3.76 -25.73 -3.49
C PHE A 158 3.00 -26.17 -4.74
N ALA A 159 2.42 -27.38 -4.71
CA ALA A 159 1.68 -27.93 -5.84
C ALA A 159 0.47 -27.07 -6.26
N GLN A 160 -0.15 -26.34 -5.32
CA GLN A 160 -1.29 -25.46 -5.61
C GLN A 160 -0.86 -24.11 -6.20
N VAL A 161 0.34 -23.63 -5.84
CA VAL A 161 0.86 -22.35 -6.31
C VAL A 161 1.68 -22.51 -7.59
N ALA A 162 2.29 -23.66 -7.81
CA ALA A 162 3.15 -23.94 -8.97
C ALA A 162 2.55 -23.54 -10.33
N PRO A 163 1.24 -23.74 -10.60
CA PRO A 163 0.62 -23.27 -11.84
C PRO A 163 0.65 -21.74 -12.01
N HIS A 164 0.79 -20.98 -10.94
CA HIS A 164 0.86 -19.52 -10.94
C HIS A 164 2.29 -18.97 -10.98
N LEU A 165 3.31 -19.85 -10.96
CA LEU A 165 4.72 -19.48 -10.99
C LEU A 165 5.31 -19.48 -12.41
N GLY A 166 4.49 -19.34 -13.44
CA GLY A 166 4.94 -19.36 -14.84
C GLY A 166 5.88 -18.20 -15.19
N GLU A 167 5.70 -17.05 -14.56
CA GLU A 167 6.54 -15.88 -14.77
C GLU A 167 7.56 -15.73 -13.63
N PRO A 168 8.81 -15.33 -13.92
CA PRO A 168 9.84 -15.10 -12.91
C PRO A 168 9.43 -14.11 -11.82
N ALA A 169 8.60 -13.12 -12.17
CA ALA A 169 8.12 -12.09 -11.26
C ALA A 169 7.29 -12.66 -10.09
N ALA A 170 6.53 -13.73 -10.32
CA ALA A 170 5.72 -14.40 -9.30
C ALA A 170 6.56 -15.03 -8.20
N LEU A 171 7.56 -15.81 -8.61
CA LEU A 171 8.48 -16.46 -7.69
C LEU A 171 9.33 -15.43 -6.92
N ASP A 172 9.81 -14.42 -7.61
CA ASP A 172 10.59 -13.34 -7.01
C ASP A 172 9.77 -12.55 -5.98
N LEU A 173 8.48 -12.28 -6.24
CA LEU A 173 7.59 -11.68 -5.26
C LEU A 173 7.47 -12.54 -3.99
N LEU A 174 7.17 -13.83 -4.14
CA LEU A 174 6.99 -14.72 -2.99
C LEU A 174 8.28 -14.89 -2.19
N CYS A 175 9.42 -14.97 -2.86
CA CYS A 175 10.74 -14.99 -2.21
C CYS A 175 10.98 -13.70 -1.41
N ARG A 176 10.67 -12.52 -1.97
CA ARG A 176 10.78 -11.25 -1.25
C ARG A 176 9.83 -11.19 -0.04
N LEU A 177 8.61 -11.69 -0.16
CA LEU A 177 7.67 -11.76 0.94
C LEU A 177 8.15 -12.70 2.04
N TYR A 178 8.72 -13.86 1.67
CA TYR A 178 9.36 -14.78 2.61
C TYR A 178 10.55 -14.11 3.32
N ASN A 179 11.48 -13.55 2.58
CA ASN A 179 12.65 -12.86 3.12
C ASN A 179 12.28 -11.68 4.04
N ALA A 180 11.14 -11.05 3.82
CA ALA A 180 10.61 -9.99 4.68
C ALA A 180 9.82 -10.52 5.89
N GLY A 181 9.71 -11.84 6.09
CA GLY A 181 9.03 -12.47 7.21
C GLY A 181 7.51 -12.58 7.07
N HIS A 182 6.94 -12.28 5.88
CA HIS A 182 5.49 -12.42 5.67
C HIS A 182 5.04 -13.88 5.62
N TYR A 183 5.93 -14.78 5.25
CA TYR A 183 5.73 -16.22 5.21
C TYR A 183 6.84 -16.93 5.93
N VAL A 184 6.51 -18.09 6.48
CA VAL A 184 7.46 -18.98 7.19
C VAL A 184 7.24 -20.42 6.77
N PHE A 185 8.30 -21.22 6.78
CA PHE A 185 8.16 -22.67 6.72
C PHE A 185 7.89 -23.17 8.13
N PRO A 186 6.83 -23.98 8.33
CA PRO A 186 6.61 -24.62 9.63
C PRO A 186 7.75 -25.58 9.96
N ASP A 187 8.02 -25.74 11.26
CA ASP A 187 8.99 -26.69 11.80
C ASP A 187 8.55 -28.14 11.56
#